data_b108130d9b967db5410496d9d7163c29
#
_entry.id   b108130d9b967db5410496d9d7163c29
#
_cell.length_a   1.000
_cell.length_b   1.000
_cell.length_c   1.000
_cell.angle_alpha   90.00
_cell.angle_beta   90.00
_cell.angle_gamma   90.00
#
_symmetry.space_group_name_H-M   'P 1'
#
loop_
_entity.id
_entity.type
_entity.pdbx_description
1 polymer ?
#
loop_
_entity_poly.entity_id
_entity_poly.type
_entity_poly.pdbx_seq_one_letter_code
_entity_poly.pdbx_strand_id
1 'polypeptide(L)'
;MQRKAYVSGVAALLVALLAGCTGSSDDGGTTDDSNPGDAGTATAAAEPGRYATLPEPCGAAGQEMLDLLLPGIKQLTDEDQREKAYEGTPTITYDTDRKAGCRWKAESADATDRLSVDFSRVVSYDTAVSDDSEAEQLFAARQEKADLPEPTSSGSDDEGTASADPSGSLSSSASPSTSASSSSPSPSSSPSSSSSDSSSTPSDGTTPAELQPRVLDDLGDEAFLDDELSSSGSTAQQRTVTVAFRTSNVIVTIEYEEQPATVGAVPDSAEMQDRARKLAAQLADALAE
;
A
#
# COMPACT_ATOMS: atom_id res chain seq x y z
N MET A 1 25.25 -40.84 -30.62
CA MET A 1 24.91 -41.80 -29.56
C MET A 1 23.47 -41.58 -29.16
N GLN A 2 22.71 -42.61 -29.04
CA GLN A 2 21.26 -42.74 -29.28
C GLN A 2 20.36 -41.94 -28.36
N ARG A 3 19.45 -41.20 -28.99
CA ARG A 3 18.25 -40.62 -28.37
C ARG A 3 17.16 -41.69 -28.34
N LYS A 4 16.67 -42.06 -27.17
CA LYS A 4 15.49 -42.91 -27.03
C LYS A 4 14.28 -42.03 -26.72
N ALA A 5 13.35 -42.00 -27.68
CA ALA A 5 12.03 -41.43 -27.51
C ALA A 5 11.15 -42.35 -26.64
N TYR A 6 10.46 -41.77 -25.67
CA TYR A 6 9.32 -42.39 -25.03
C TYR A 6 8.10 -41.47 -25.21
N VAL A 7 7.36 -41.76 -26.26
CA VAL A 7 5.99 -41.25 -26.44
C VAL A 7 5.13 -42.48 -26.64
N SER A 8 4.26 -42.78 -25.70
CA SER A 8 3.03 -43.57 -25.88
C SER A 8 2.39 -43.83 -24.51
N GLY A 9 1.21 -43.29 -24.27
CA GLY A 9 0.38 -43.81 -23.18
C GLY A 9 -0.59 -42.86 -22.45
N VAL A 10 -1.08 -41.77 -23.06
CA VAL A 10 -2.11 -40.91 -22.40
C VAL A 10 -3.36 -40.66 -23.31
N ALA A 11 -3.60 -41.41 -24.32
CA ALA A 11 -4.70 -41.16 -25.28
C ALA A 11 -5.93 -42.06 -25.09
N ALA A 12 -6.11 -42.75 -23.96
CA ALA A 12 -7.17 -43.75 -23.83
C ALA A 12 -8.17 -43.53 -22.65
N LEU A 13 -8.25 -42.37 -22.04
CA LEU A 13 -9.11 -42.18 -20.85
C LEU A 13 -10.14 -41.01 -20.95
N LEU A 14 -10.39 -40.46 -22.13
CA LEU A 14 -11.31 -39.32 -22.28
C LEU A 14 -12.60 -39.62 -23.10
N VAL A 15 -12.98 -40.87 -23.30
CA VAL A 15 -14.19 -41.24 -24.09
C VAL A 15 -15.36 -41.78 -23.27
N ALA A 16 -15.28 -41.86 -21.96
CA ALA A 16 -16.29 -42.55 -21.12
C ALA A 16 -17.29 -41.66 -20.35
N LEU A 17 -17.39 -40.34 -20.62
CA LEU A 17 -18.29 -39.47 -19.85
C LEU A 17 -19.36 -38.71 -20.64
N LEU A 18 -19.70 -39.17 -21.87
CA LEU A 18 -20.75 -38.54 -22.69
C LEU A 18 -21.92 -39.47 -23.02
N ALA A 19 -22.31 -40.38 -22.15
CA ALA A 19 -23.48 -41.23 -22.36
C ALA A 19 -24.41 -41.18 -21.13
N GLY A 20 -25.30 -40.22 -21.12
CA GLY A 20 -26.29 -40.17 -20.04
C GLY A 20 -27.23 -38.96 -20.08
N CYS A 21 -27.93 -38.69 -21.18
CA CYS A 21 -29.16 -37.90 -21.20
C CYS A 21 -29.88 -38.06 -22.52
N THR A 22 -30.52 -39.20 -22.76
CA THR A 22 -31.68 -39.30 -23.69
C THR A 22 -32.63 -40.32 -23.07
N GLY A 23 -33.57 -39.85 -22.28
CA GLY A 23 -34.72 -40.60 -21.76
C GLY A 23 -35.96 -40.05 -22.40
N SER A 24 -36.47 -40.82 -23.32
CA SER A 24 -37.72 -40.68 -24.06
C SER A 24 -38.94 -40.81 -23.15
N SER A 25 -40.00 -40.11 -23.50
CA SER A 25 -41.35 -40.19 -22.99
C SER A 25 -41.95 -41.59 -23.16
N ASP A 26 -42.65 -42.11 -22.18
CA ASP A 26 -43.98 -42.70 -22.35
C ASP A 26 -44.61 -43.10 -20.99
N ASP A 27 -45.79 -42.54 -20.80
CA ASP A 27 -47.05 -43.06 -20.23
C ASP A 27 -47.11 -43.94 -18.95
N GLY A 28 -48.01 -43.51 -18.04
CA GLY A 28 -48.70 -44.42 -17.10
C GLY A 28 -48.50 -44.19 -15.62
N GLY A 29 -49.35 -43.30 -15.08
CA GLY A 29 -49.86 -43.13 -13.73
C GLY A 29 -49.34 -43.98 -12.59
N THR A 30 -48.97 -43.26 -11.53
CA THR A 30 -49.47 -43.48 -10.15
C THR A 30 -48.93 -42.36 -9.26
N THR A 31 -49.84 -41.76 -8.54
CA THR A 31 -49.55 -40.79 -7.45
C THR A 31 -48.60 -41.33 -6.45
N ASP A 32 -47.41 -40.78 -6.37
CA ASP A 32 -46.57 -40.89 -5.20
C ASP A 32 -46.19 -39.47 -4.79
N ASP A 33 -46.71 -39.11 -3.63
CA ASP A 33 -46.48 -37.83 -2.92
C ASP A 33 -45.03 -37.82 -2.43
N SER A 34 -44.09 -37.72 -3.35
CA SER A 34 -42.72 -37.35 -3.02
C SER A 34 -42.64 -35.86 -3.05
N ASN A 35 -42.88 -35.22 -1.90
CA ASN A 35 -42.49 -33.87 -1.58
C ASN A 35 -41.09 -33.63 -2.17
N PRO A 36 -40.89 -32.76 -3.18
CA PRO A 36 -39.56 -32.39 -3.59
C PRO A 36 -38.95 -31.69 -2.38
N GLY A 37 -38.01 -32.38 -1.75
CA GLY A 37 -37.26 -31.82 -0.63
C GLY A 37 -36.88 -30.39 -0.97
N ASP A 38 -37.07 -29.55 0.02
CA ASP A 38 -36.69 -28.19 0.11
C ASP A 38 -35.44 -27.93 -0.78
N ALA A 39 -35.68 -27.36 -1.95
CA ALA A 39 -34.59 -26.85 -2.78
C ALA A 39 -33.94 -25.76 -1.94
N GLY A 40 -32.89 -26.13 -1.21
CA GLY A 40 -32.15 -25.23 -0.39
C GLY A 40 -31.92 -23.97 -1.18
N THR A 41 -32.37 -22.85 -0.63
CA THR A 41 -32.21 -21.53 -1.22
C THR A 41 -30.74 -21.41 -1.59
N ALA A 42 -30.40 -21.48 -2.86
CA ALA A 42 -29.04 -21.28 -3.33
C ALA A 42 -28.62 -19.92 -2.78
N THR A 43 -27.62 -19.92 -1.93
CA THR A 43 -27.06 -18.68 -1.41
C THR A 43 -26.65 -17.86 -2.63
N ALA A 44 -27.16 -16.64 -2.75
CA ALA A 44 -26.77 -15.74 -3.83
C ALA A 44 -25.22 -15.63 -3.84
N ALA A 45 -24.62 -15.72 -5.01
CA ALA A 45 -23.19 -15.50 -5.13
C ALA A 45 -22.85 -14.08 -4.65
N ALA A 46 -21.71 -13.92 -4.02
CA ALA A 46 -21.21 -12.62 -3.62
C ALA A 46 -20.97 -11.70 -4.83
N GLU A 47 -21.01 -10.40 -4.62
CA GLU A 47 -20.87 -9.43 -5.69
C GLU A 47 -19.44 -9.42 -6.25
N PRO A 48 -19.28 -9.28 -7.59
CA PRO A 48 -17.97 -9.07 -8.18
C PRO A 48 -17.43 -7.68 -7.79
N GLY A 49 -16.11 -7.54 -7.78
CA GLY A 49 -15.46 -6.27 -7.49
C GLY A 49 -15.73 -5.19 -8.55
N ARG A 50 -15.56 -3.95 -8.16
CA ARG A 50 -15.79 -2.76 -9.01
C ARG A 50 -14.96 -2.78 -10.29
N TYR A 51 -13.72 -3.22 -10.19
CA TYR A 51 -12.78 -3.20 -11.33
C TYR A 51 -12.74 -4.55 -12.02
N ALA A 52 -13.07 -4.55 -13.31
CA ALA A 52 -12.96 -5.72 -14.19
C ALA A 52 -11.62 -5.76 -14.95
N THR A 53 -11.00 -4.60 -15.16
CA THR A 53 -9.73 -4.42 -15.87
C THR A 53 -8.80 -3.52 -15.07
N LEU A 54 -7.49 -3.59 -15.36
CA LEU A 54 -6.48 -2.72 -14.78
C LEU A 54 -6.10 -1.60 -15.75
N PRO A 55 -5.71 -0.40 -15.25
CA PRO A 55 -5.14 0.64 -16.09
C PRO A 55 -3.77 0.22 -16.63
N GLU A 56 -3.31 0.89 -17.67
CA GLU A 56 -1.96 0.72 -18.20
C GLU A 56 -0.94 1.41 -17.26
N PRO A 57 -0.04 0.66 -16.60
CA PRO A 57 0.77 1.22 -15.52
C PRO A 57 1.87 2.16 -15.98
N CYS A 58 2.42 1.99 -17.19
CA CYS A 58 3.52 2.80 -17.66
C CYS A 58 3.07 4.23 -18.01
N GLY A 59 1.83 4.41 -18.47
CA GLY A 59 1.24 5.72 -18.73
C GLY A 59 0.68 6.40 -17.48
N ALA A 60 0.36 5.62 -16.43
CA ALA A 60 -0.35 6.14 -15.26
C ALA A 60 0.45 7.13 -14.42
N ALA A 61 1.78 7.00 -14.37
CA ALA A 61 2.64 7.90 -13.60
C ALA A 61 2.71 9.32 -14.19
N GLY A 62 2.63 9.47 -15.53
CA GLY A 62 2.76 10.75 -16.19
C GLY A 62 4.18 11.37 -16.12
N GLN A 63 4.54 12.18 -17.10
CA GLN A 63 5.90 12.73 -17.21
C GLN A 63 6.25 13.68 -16.06
N GLU A 64 5.32 14.54 -15.65
CA GLU A 64 5.59 15.50 -14.56
C GLU A 64 5.92 14.80 -13.25
N MET A 65 5.24 13.71 -12.94
CA MET A 65 5.52 12.93 -11.74
C MET A 65 6.83 12.15 -11.86
N LEU A 66 7.12 11.59 -13.04
CA LEU A 66 8.41 10.95 -13.30
C LEU A 66 9.57 11.93 -13.18
N ASP A 67 9.38 13.20 -13.56
CA ASP A 67 10.35 14.27 -13.39
C ASP A 67 10.67 14.58 -11.92
N LEU A 68 9.70 14.42 -11.04
CA LEU A 68 9.87 14.62 -9.60
C LEU A 68 10.56 13.41 -8.93
N LEU A 69 10.16 12.21 -9.32
CA LEU A 69 10.68 10.96 -8.74
C LEU A 69 12.03 10.55 -9.32
N LEU A 70 12.26 10.86 -10.59
CA LEU A 70 13.42 10.39 -11.36
C LEU A 70 14.13 11.57 -12.04
N PRO A 71 14.71 12.52 -11.28
CA PRO A 71 15.28 13.74 -11.83
C PRO A 71 16.42 13.50 -12.83
N GLY A 72 17.05 12.32 -12.77
CA GLY A 72 18.08 11.89 -13.73
C GLY A 72 17.58 11.80 -15.17
N ILE A 73 16.27 11.60 -15.41
CA ILE A 73 15.72 11.55 -16.79
C ILE A 73 15.94 12.88 -17.51
N LYS A 74 15.74 14.01 -16.83
CA LYS A 74 15.99 15.35 -17.41
C LYS A 74 17.45 15.64 -17.75
N GLN A 75 18.37 14.94 -17.12
CA GLN A 75 19.80 15.08 -17.35
C GLN A 75 20.29 14.35 -18.61
N LEU A 76 19.44 13.46 -19.17
CA LEU A 76 19.75 12.78 -20.43
C LEU A 76 19.76 13.79 -21.58
N THR A 77 20.91 13.90 -22.26
CA THR A 77 21.10 14.83 -23.36
C THR A 77 20.56 14.30 -24.69
N ASP A 78 20.48 12.98 -24.84
CA ASP A 78 19.92 12.30 -25.99
C ASP A 78 18.41 12.20 -25.85
N GLU A 79 17.68 12.71 -26.86
CA GLU A 79 16.22 12.81 -26.82
C GLU A 79 15.55 11.43 -26.88
N ASP A 80 16.06 10.53 -27.71
CA ASP A 80 15.52 9.17 -27.85
C ASP A 80 15.70 8.38 -26.56
N GLN A 81 16.84 8.54 -25.88
CA GLN A 81 17.10 7.91 -24.58
C GLN A 81 16.17 8.46 -23.50
N ARG A 82 15.92 9.77 -23.52
CA ARG A 82 15.02 10.41 -22.57
C ARG A 82 13.58 9.97 -22.78
N GLU A 83 13.09 9.92 -24.03
CA GLU A 83 11.76 9.41 -24.35
C GLU A 83 11.60 7.96 -23.86
N LYS A 84 12.55 7.10 -24.18
CA LYS A 84 12.57 5.72 -23.72
C LYS A 84 12.61 5.59 -22.19
N ALA A 85 13.28 6.50 -21.49
CA ALA A 85 13.32 6.52 -20.02
C ALA A 85 11.95 6.87 -19.42
N TYR A 86 11.16 7.73 -20.07
CA TYR A 86 9.77 8.01 -19.67
C TYR A 86 8.81 6.87 -19.96
N GLU A 87 9.02 6.11 -21.04
CA GLU A 87 8.18 4.96 -21.36
C GLU A 87 8.20 3.89 -20.26
N GLY A 88 9.33 3.74 -19.57
CA GLY A 88 9.53 2.69 -18.58
C GLY A 88 9.63 1.30 -19.18
N THR A 89 9.55 0.30 -18.33
CA THR A 89 9.59 -1.12 -18.73
C THR A 89 8.44 -1.85 -18.08
N PRO A 90 7.47 -2.36 -18.86
CA PRO A 90 6.37 -3.14 -18.33
C PRO A 90 6.87 -4.39 -17.58
N THR A 91 6.23 -4.68 -16.45
CA THR A 91 6.50 -5.90 -15.69
C THR A 91 5.85 -7.08 -16.42
N ILE A 92 6.65 -8.09 -16.74
CA ILE A 92 6.15 -9.30 -17.42
C ILE A 92 5.38 -10.14 -16.39
N THR A 93 4.10 -10.37 -16.67
CA THR A 93 3.22 -11.23 -15.86
C THR A 93 2.53 -12.25 -16.75
N TYR A 94 2.12 -13.39 -16.17
CA TYR A 94 1.34 -14.41 -16.92
C TYR A 94 -0.14 -14.04 -17.03
N ASP A 95 -0.64 -13.21 -16.13
CA ASP A 95 -2.04 -12.80 -16.06
C ASP A 95 -2.11 -11.26 -16.03
N THR A 96 -2.14 -10.67 -17.21
CA THR A 96 -2.19 -9.21 -17.39
C THR A 96 -3.54 -8.61 -16.99
N ASP A 97 -4.60 -9.42 -16.91
CA ASP A 97 -5.90 -8.97 -16.44
C ASP A 97 -5.95 -8.80 -14.93
N ARG A 98 -5.04 -9.48 -14.21
CA ARG A 98 -4.97 -9.43 -12.76
C ARG A 98 -3.77 -8.70 -12.20
N LYS A 99 -2.68 -8.64 -12.97
CA LYS A 99 -1.45 -7.97 -12.57
C LYS A 99 -0.88 -7.20 -13.73
N ALA A 100 -0.64 -5.92 -13.52
CA ALA A 100 0.05 -5.04 -14.44
C ALA A 100 1.01 -4.16 -13.65
N GLY A 101 2.20 -3.94 -14.18
CA GLY A 101 3.21 -3.12 -13.51
C GLY A 101 4.14 -2.45 -14.50
N CYS A 102 4.83 -1.41 -14.03
CA CYS A 102 5.86 -0.71 -14.78
C CYS A 102 7.01 -0.33 -13.88
N ARG A 103 8.21 -0.34 -14.44
CA ARG A 103 9.44 0.03 -13.74
C ARG A 103 10.22 1.06 -14.52
N TRP A 104 10.76 2.02 -13.80
CA TRP A 104 11.64 3.05 -14.33
C TRP A 104 12.95 3.07 -13.54
N LYS A 105 14.01 3.46 -14.20
CA LYS A 105 15.32 3.67 -13.61
C LYS A 105 15.94 4.91 -14.24
N ALA A 106 16.44 5.80 -13.41
CA ALA A 106 17.22 6.93 -13.82
C ALA A 106 18.53 6.99 -13.05
N GLU A 107 19.60 7.36 -13.73
CA GLU A 107 20.91 7.60 -13.13
C GLU A 107 21.25 9.08 -13.31
N SER A 108 21.70 9.69 -12.22
CA SER A 108 22.21 11.06 -12.21
C SER A 108 23.62 11.10 -11.66
N ALA A 109 24.22 12.29 -11.61
CA ALA A 109 25.51 12.46 -10.95
C ALA A 109 25.43 12.25 -9.43
N ASP A 110 24.24 12.43 -8.85
CA ASP A 110 24.00 12.45 -7.41
C ASP A 110 23.45 11.15 -6.87
N ALA A 111 22.59 10.47 -7.65
CA ALA A 111 21.91 9.25 -7.23
C ALA A 111 21.51 8.34 -8.39
N THR A 112 21.17 7.12 -8.07
CA THR A 112 20.39 6.20 -8.90
C THR A 112 19.02 6.06 -8.28
N ASP A 113 18.00 6.45 -9.05
CA ASP A 113 16.59 6.37 -8.67
C ASP A 113 15.91 5.22 -9.39
N ARG A 114 15.06 4.50 -8.69
CA ARG A 114 14.19 3.46 -9.25
C ARG A 114 12.78 3.66 -8.75
N LEU A 115 11.84 3.46 -9.66
CA LEU A 115 10.42 3.49 -9.37
C LEU A 115 9.78 2.24 -9.91
N SER A 116 8.94 1.58 -9.13
CA SER A 116 8.01 0.57 -9.60
C SER A 116 6.58 0.91 -9.20
N VAL A 117 5.65 0.64 -10.09
CA VAL A 117 4.21 0.76 -9.85
C VAL A 117 3.58 -0.55 -10.29
N ASP A 118 2.92 -1.23 -9.37
CA ASP A 118 2.27 -2.49 -9.60
C ASP A 118 0.79 -2.42 -9.21
N PHE A 119 -0.09 -2.82 -10.13
CA PHE A 119 -1.53 -2.98 -9.92
C PHE A 119 -1.85 -4.47 -9.78
N SER A 120 -2.65 -4.83 -8.80
CA SER A 120 -3.12 -6.18 -8.56
C SER A 120 -4.63 -6.19 -8.38
N ARG A 121 -5.36 -6.72 -9.36
CA ARG A 121 -6.79 -6.94 -9.26
C ARG A 121 -7.06 -8.29 -8.59
N VAL A 122 -7.78 -8.22 -7.50
CA VAL A 122 -8.18 -9.40 -6.73
C VAL A 122 -9.51 -9.93 -7.27
N VAL A 123 -9.59 -11.24 -7.38
CA VAL A 123 -10.82 -11.96 -7.73
C VAL A 123 -10.93 -13.14 -6.78
N SER A 124 -12.02 -13.20 -6.05
CA SER A 124 -12.31 -14.31 -5.15
C SER A 124 -12.64 -15.59 -5.93
N TYR A 125 -12.13 -16.71 -5.44
CA TYR A 125 -12.49 -18.04 -5.94
C TYR A 125 -13.63 -18.69 -5.14
N ASP A 126 -13.99 -18.07 -4.02
CA ASP A 126 -15.11 -18.50 -3.19
C ASP A 126 -16.35 -17.69 -3.57
N THR A 127 -17.39 -18.36 -4.03
CA THR A 127 -18.67 -17.73 -4.40
C THR A 127 -19.39 -17.06 -3.24
N ALA A 128 -19.01 -17.35 -1.99
CA ALA A 128 -19.56 -16.73 -0.78
C ALA A 128 -18.78 -15.48 -0.34
N VAL A 129 -17.60 -15.22 -0.92
CA VAL A 129 -16.72 -14.09 -0.58
C VAL A 129 -16.63 -13.15 -1.77
N SER A 130 -16.90 -11.86 -1.57
CA SER A 130 -16.76 -10.85 -2.62
C SER A 130 -15.30 -10.59 -2.96
N ASP A 131 -15.05 -10.11 -4.18
CA ASP A 131 -13.70 -9.70 -4.61
C ASP A 131 -13.13 -8.61 -3.68
N ASP A 132 -13.98 -7.70 -3.17
CA ASP A 132 -13.58 -6.64 -2.25
C ASP A 132 -13.15 -7.19 -0.89
N SER A 133 -13.94 -8.15 -0.34
CA SER A 133 -13.58 -8.78 0.94
C SER A 133 -12.29 -9.61 0.85
N GLU A 134 -12.06 -10.26 -0.30
CA GLU A 134 -10.79 -10.96 -0.54
C GLU A 134 -9.63 -9.98 -0.66
N ALA A 135 -9.84 -8.83 -1.33
CA ALA A 135 -8.82 -7.79 -1.45
C ALA A 135 -8.47 -7.17 -0.09
N GLU A 136 -9.48 -6.93 0.77
CA GLU A 136 -9.29 -6.45 2.13
C GLU A 136 -8.41 -7.40 2.95
N GLN A 137 -8.71 -8.70 2.92
CA GLN A 137 -7.91 -9.71 3.63
C GLN A 137 -6.46 -9.76 3.12
N LEU A 138 -6.27 -9.71 1.79
CA LEU A 138 -4.94 -9.70 1.20
C LEU A 138 -4.17 -8.40 1.53
N PHE A 139 -4.86 -7.28 1.63
CA PHE A 139 -4.26 -6.00 2.01
C PHE A 139 -3.86 -6.01 3.49
N ALA A 140 -4.74 -6.47 4.39
CA ALA A 140 -4.44 -6.63 5.81
C ALA A 140 -3.21 -7.52 6.04
N ALA A 141 -3.09 -8.62 5.31
CA ALA A 141 -1.90 -9.48 5.38
C ALA A 141 -0.62 -8.78 4.90
N ARG A 142 -0.72 -7.80 3.99
CA ARG A 142 0.44 -6.98 3.57
C ARG A 142 0.82 -5.97 4.64
N GLN A 143 -0.17 -5.33 5.29
CA GLN A 143 0.07 -4.42 6.42
C GLN A 143 0.75 -5.16 7.59
N GLU A 144 0.27 -6.34 7.92
CA GLU A 144 0.89 -7.17 8.96
C GLU A 144 2.35 -7.53 8.63
N LYS A 145 2.62 -7.85 7.37
CA LYS A 145 3.98 -8.16 6.91
C LYS A 145 4.91 -6.94 6.93
N ALA A 146 4.39 -5.75 6.73
CA ALA A 146 5.14 -4.49 6.79
C ALA A 146 5.52 -4.10 8.24
N ASP A 147 4.99 -4.80 9.26
CA ASP A 147 5.32 -4.61 10.68
C ASP A 147 5.24 -3.14 11.11
N LEU A 148 4.16 -2.47 10.70
CA LEU A 148 3.95 -1.06 10.98
C LEU A 148 3.88 -0.82 12.49
N PRO A 149 4.52 0.25 13.02
CA PRO A 149 4.41 0.58 14.43
C PRO A 149 2.96 0.86 14.80
N GLU A 150 2.58 0.45 16.03
CA GLU A 150 1.26 0.76 16.58
C GLU A 150 0.98 2.28 16.47
N PRO A 151 -0.20 2.69 16.01
CA PRO A 151 -0.54 4.10 15.93
C PRO A 151 -0.46 4.70 17.33
N THR A 152 0.50 5.61 17.53
CA THR A 152 0.53 6.40 18.75
C THR A 152 -0.70 7.27 18.74
N SER A 153 -1.71 6.91 19.52
CA SER A 153 -2.91 7.71 19.73
C SER A 153 -2.49 9.07 20.27
N SER A 154 -2.35 10.04 19.38
CA SER A 154 -2.33 11.45 19.79
C SER A 154 -3.69 11.72 20.39
N GLY A 155 -3.74 11.88 21.73
CA GLY A 155 -4.94 12.04 22.49
C GLY A 155 -5.80 13.16 21.92
N SER A 156 -6.90 12.79 21.32
CA SER A 156 -8.07 13.65 21.22
C SER A 156 -8.79 13.48 22.55
N ASP A 157 -8.63 14.47 23.41
CA ASP A 157 -9.49 14.66 24.57
C ASP A 157 -10.92 14.83 24.08
N ASP A 158 -11.66 13.74 23.98
CA ASP A 158 -13.11 13.76 23.86
C ASP A 158 -13.68 13.63 25.27
N GLU A 159 -14.04 14.76 25.85
CA GLU A 159 -14.88 14.85 27.05
C GLU A 159 -16.25 14.25 26.76
N GLY A 160 -16.36 12.95 26.95
CA GLY A 160 -17.65 12.23 26.92
C GLY A 160 -18.22 12.01 28.28
N THR A 161 -19.03 12.97 28.75
CA THR A 161 -19.96 12.90 29.87
C THR A 161 -20.70 11.57 29.96
N ALA A 162 -20.57 10.84 31.06
CA ALA A 162 -21.60 9.91 31.51
C ALA A 162 -21.59 9.76 33.04
N SER A 163 -22.65 10.27 33.62
CA SER A 163 -23.11 10.09 34.99
C SER A 163 -23.22 8.65 35.42
N ALA A 164 -22.79 8.36 36.66
CA ALA A 164 -23.60 7.69 37.68
C ALA A 164 -22.78 7.45 38.95
N ASP A 165 -23.17 8.11 39.99
CA ASP A 165 -22.97 7.93 41.42
C ASP A 165 -23.69 6.63 41.94
N PRO A 166 -23.53 6.13 43.19
CA PRO A 166 -22.87 6.73 44.38
C PRO A 166 -22.13 5.77 45.36
N SER A 167 -21.54 6.38 46.35
CA SER A 167 -21.43 5.96 47.76
C SER A 167 -20.11 5.47 48.32
N GLY A 168 -19.67 6.21 49.34
CA GLY A 168 -18.97 5.68 50.52
C GLY A 168 -17.67 6.35 50.89
N SER A 169 -17.77 7.45 51.54
CA SER A 169 -17.51 7.80 52.95
C SER A 169 -16.07 7.79 53.49
N LEU A 170 -15.68 8.98 54.05
CA LEU A 170 -14.87 9.29 55.24
C LEU A 170 -13.35 9.12 55.12
N SER A 171 -12.48 10.01 55.49
CA SER A 171 -12.48 11.12 56.43
C SER A 171 -11.06 11.72 56.53
N SER A 172 -10.99 13.00 56.75
CA SER A 172 -10.06 13.73 57.61
C SER A 172 -8.67 14.16 57.12
N SER A 173 -8.54 15.43 56.94
CA SER A 173 -7.79 16.44 57.73
C SER A 173 -6.31 16.54 57.43
N ALA A 174 -5.73 17.66 57.14
CA ALA A 174 -5.67 19.00 57.63
C ALA A 174 -4.67 19.82 56.81
N SER A 175 -5.03 21.03 56.53
CA SER A 175 -4.13 22.17 56.21
C SER A 175 -3.29 22.57 57.46
N PRO A 176 -2.44 23.60 57.41
CA PRO A 176 -2.30 24.73 56.50
C PRO A 176 -0.89 25.33 56.31
N SER A 177 -0.81 26.34 55.40
CA SER A 177 -0.09 27.62 55.47
C SER A 177 1.45 27.62 55.34
N THR A 178 2.09 28.53 54.70
CA THR A 178 2.01 30.00 54.50
C THR A 178 3.05 30.47 53.49
N SER A 179 2.68 31.44 52.67
CA SER A 179 3.30 32.76 52.44
C SER A 179 4.77 32.83 51.98
N ALA A 180 5.12 33.57 51.05
CA ALA A 180 4.93 34.88 50.52
C ALA A 180 6.12 35.29 49.64
N SER A 181 5.80 36.01 48.63
CA SER A 181 6.22 37.33 48.17
C SER A 181 7.46 37.55 47.36
N SER A 182 7.17 38.16 46.22
CA SER A 182 7.73 39.34 45.55
C SER A 182 9.12 39.22 44.91
N SER A 183 9.42 39.70 43.73
CA SER A 183 9.15 40.95 43.05
C SER A 183 9.78 40.93 41.65
N SER A 184 9.13 41.54 40.66
CA SER A 184 9.70 42.00 39.39
C SER A 184 10.72 43.16 39.60
N PRO A 185 11.58 43.55 38.62
CA PRO A 185 11.12 44.13 37.36
C PRO A 185 11.97 43.83 36.09
N SER A 186 11.37 44.07 34.93
CA SER A 186 12.00 44.26 33.62
C SER A 186 12.88 45.53 33.56
N PRO A 187 13.84 45.66 32.57
CA PRO A 187 13.40 46.16 31.27
C PRO A 187 14.20 45.69 29.99
N SER A 188 13.50 45.77 28.86
CA SER A 188 13.88 46.13 27.48
C SER A 188 15.31 46.05 26.99
N SER A 189 15.51 45.40 25.86
CA SER A 189 15.98 45.96 24.57
C SER A 189 16.18 44.90 23.51
N SER A 190 15.52 45.07 22.37
CA SER A 190 15.86 44.48 21.04
C SER A 190 16.92 45.38 20.37
N PRO A 191 17.49 45.07 19.17
CA PRO A 191 17.52 43.90 18.32
C PRO A 191 18.95 43.52 17.86
N SER A 192 19.13 42.34 17.32
CA SER A 192 20.11 42.11 16.22
C SER A 192 19.92 40.75 15.58
N SER A 193 19.67 40.82 14.30
CA SER A 193 19.77 39.76 13.34
C SER A 193 21.12 39.04 13.39
N SER A 194 21.10 37.74 13.51
CA SER A 194 22.21 36.89 13.09
C SER A 194 21.66 35.58 12.53
N SER A 195 21.94 35.39 11.27
CA SER A 195 21.88 34.14 10.56
C SER A 195 22.46 33.01 11.40
N SER A 196 21.63 32.04 11.74
CA SER A 196 22.06 30.81 12.37
C SER A 196 22.27 29.77 11.30
N ASP A 197 23.54 29.55 10.98
CA ASP A 197 24.03 28.27 10.52
C ASP A 197 23.50 27.17 11.43
N SER A 198 22.57 26.37 10.95
CA SER A 198 22.15 25.17 11.60
C SER A 198 23.12 24.06 11.23
N SER A 199 24.25 24.01 11.92
CA SER A 199 25.02 22.77 12.03
C SER A 199 24.19 21.80 12.85
N SER A 200 23.46 20.92 12.17
CA SER A 200 22.80 19.76 12.76
C SER A 200 23.87 18.77 13.24
N THR A 201 24.14 18.81 14.53
CA THR A 201 24.73 17.68 15.26
C THR A 201 23.80 16.47 15.05
N PRO A 202 24.34 15.27 14.79
CA PRO A 202 23.51 14.07 14.77
C PRO A 202 23.02 13.81 16.20
N SER A 203 21.80 14.19 16.49
CA SER A 203 21.05 13.76 17.67
C SER A 203 20.68 12.30 17.48
N ASP A 204 20.94 11.55 18.52
CA ASP A 204 20.54 10.17 18.79
C ASP A 204 19.15 9.86 18.18
N GLY A 205 19.19 8.98 17.18
CA GLY A 205 18.22 8.79 16.13
C GLY A 205 16.83 8.28 16.53
N THR A 206 15.99 9.16 16.99
CA THR A 206 14.55 8.88 16.92
C THR A 206 14.01 9.53 15.65
N THR A 207 13.70 8.73 14.62
CA THR A 207 12.99 9.22 13.44
C THR A 207 11.70 9.90 13.91
N PRO A 208 11.40 11.14 13.48
CA PRO A 208 10.13 11.78 13.81
C PRO A 208 8.96 10.85 13.51
N ALA A 209 7.94 10.81 14.35
CA ALA A 209 6.80 9.91 14.20
C ALA A 209 6.11 10.04 12.84
N GLU A 210 6.14 11.24 12.26
CA GLU A 210 5.59 11.55 10.94
C GLU A 210 6.36 10.90 9.77
N LEU A 211 7.59 10.47 10.00
CA LEU A 211 8.43 9.80 9.00
C LEU A 211 8.56 8.29 9.25
N GLN A 212 7.96 7.78 10.31
CA GLN A 212 7.93 6.34 10.57
C GLN A 212 6.93 5.64 9.62
N PRO A 213 7.13 4.34 9.37
CA PRO A 213 6.12 3.52 8.71
C PRO A 213 4.75 3.68 9.41
N ARG A 214 3.69 3.85 8.65
CA ARG A 214 2.36 4.16 9.21
C ARG A 214 1.22 3.85 8.26
N VAL A 215 0.03 3.71 8.82
CA VAL A 215 -1.23 3.71 8.05
C VAL A 215 -1.49 5.13 7.54
N LEU A 216 -2.07 5.23 6.35
CA LEU A 216 -2.52 6.48 5.72
C LEU A 216 -4.05 6.46 5.63
N ASP A 217 -4.70 7.53 6.12
CA ASP A 217 -6.17 7.60 6.18
C ASP A 217 -6.79 8.36 4.99
N ASP A 218 -5.96 8.96 4.14
CA ASP A 218 -6.36 9.88 3.07
C ASP A 218 -6.16 9.31 1.66
N LEU A 219 -6.00 7.99 1.53
CA LEU A 219 -5.64 7.36 0.26
C LEU A 219 -6.40 6.04 0.05
N GLY A 220 -7.28 6.01 -0.96
CA GLY A 220 -8.10 4.83 -1.27
C GLY A 220 -9.04 4.44 -0.12
N ASP A 221 -9.37 3.15 -0.02
CA ASP A 221 -10.15 2.59 1.08
C ASP A 221 -9.26 2.24 2.28
N GLU A 222 -8.05 1.82 2.01
CA GLU A 222 -7.00 1.48 2.99
C GLU A 222 -5.64 1.76 2.38
N ALA A 223 -4.72 2.30 3.17
CA ALA A 223 -3.36 2.55 2.70
C ALA A 223 -2.33 2.49 3.82
N PHE A 224 -1.08 2.23 3.46
CA PHE A 224 0.04 2.38 4.36
C PHE A 224 1.29 2.86 3.62
N LEU A 225 2.21 3.40 4.39
CA LEU A 225 3.53 3.80 3.97
C LEU A 225 4.56 3.08 4.82
N ASP A 226 5.55 2.49 4.15
CA ASP A 226 6.73 1.91 4.77
C ASP A 226 7.98 2.63 4.26
N ASP A 227 8.99 2.81 5.11
CA ASP A 227 10.22 3.53 4.82
C ASP A 227 11.41 2.76 5.40
N GLU A 228 12.14 2.10 4.55
CA GLU A 228 13.30 1.30 4.92
C GLU A 228 14.61 1.93 4.47
N LEU A 229 15.52 2.14 5.40
CA LEU A 229 16.90 2.51 5.10
C LEU A 229 17.80 1.27 5.21
N SER A 230 18.30 0.81 4.08
CA SER A 230 19.20 -0.32 4.02
C SER A 230 20.64 0.10 3.71
N SER A 231 21.61 -0.60 4.31
CA SER A 231 23.02 -0.44 3.96
C SER A 231 23.44 -1.56 3.03
N SER A 232 23.60 -1.23 1.76
CA SER A 232 24.08 -2.18 0.76
C SER A 232 25.63 -2.30 0.84
N GLY A 233 26.10 -3.29 1.57
CA GLY A 233 27.54 -3.58 1.64
C GLY A 233 28.33 -2.55 2.42
N SER A 234 29.38 -1.95 1.90
CA SER A 234 30.36 -1.24 2.70
C SER A 234 30.11 0.26 2.89
N THR A 235 29.29 0.95 2.10
CA THR A 235 29.32 2.42 2.14
C THR A 235 28.13 3.15 1.51
N ALA A 236 27.32 2.55 0.66
CA ALA A 236 26.18 3.20 0.06
C ALA A 236 24.91 2.88 0.89
N GLN A 237 24.21 3.91 1.29
CA GLN A 237 22.91 3.77 1.92
C GLN A 237 21.84 3.91 0.85
N GLN A 238 20.88 3.00 0.87
CA GLN A 238 19.76 2.95 -0.04
C GLN A 238 18.50 3.10 0.79
N ARG A 239 17.62 4.00 0.39
CA ARG A 239 16.31 4.14 0.99
C ARG A 239 15.26 3.65 0.02
N THR A 240 14.32 2.89 0.55
CA THR A 240 13.14 2.42 -0.19
C THR A 240 11.90 2.91 0.55
N VAL A 241 11.08 3.67 -0.15
CA VAL A 241 9.76 4.09 0.33
C VAL A 241 8.71 3.28 -0.43
N THR A 242 7.89 2.56 0.30
CA THR A 242 6.77 1.80 -0.24
C THR A 242 5.47 2.45 0.17
N VAL A 243 4.62 2.79 -0.79
CA VAL A 243 3.23 3.18 -0.55
C VAL A 243 2.34 2.13 -1.16
N ALA A 244 1.50 1.52 -0.34
CA ALA A 244 0.49 0.59 -0.81
C ALA A 244 -0.90 1.11 -0.45
N PHE A 245 -1.85 0.99 -1.38
CA PHE A 245 -3.24 1.31 -1.11
C PHE A 245 -4.18 0.35 -1.83
N ARG A 246 -5.39 0.23 -1.29
CA ARG A 246 -6.48 -0.54 -1.87
C ARG A 246 -7.63 0.39 -2.26
N THR A 247 -8.22 0.12 -3.41
CA THR A 247 -9.49 0.72 -3.83
C THR A 247 -10.37 -0.40 -4.38
N SER A 248 -11.45 -0.73 -3.67
CA SER A 248 -12.30 -1.87 -3.96
C SER A 248 -11.46 -3.16 -4.11
N ASN A 249 -11.54 -3.86 -5.22
CA ASN A 249 -10.80 -5.09 -5.49
C ASN A 249 -9.43 -4.88 -6.17
N VAL A 250 -8.89 -3.65 -6.18
CA VAL A 250 -7.56 -3.37 -6.72
C VAL A 250 -6.61 -2.92 -5.61
N ILE A 251 -5.45 -3.53 -5.56
CA ILE A 251 -4.33 -3.15 -4.70
C ILE A 251 -3.23 -2.57 -5.56
N VAL A 252 -2.79 -1.36 -5.23
CA VAL A 252 -1.68 -0.66 -5.87
C VAL A 252 -0.49 -0.66 -4.93
N THR A 253 0.69 -0.91 -5.46
CA THR A 253 1.95 -0.84 -4.72
C THR A 253 2.93 0.03 -5.51
N ILE A 254 3.48 1.03 -4.85
CA ILE A 254 4.50 1.93 -5.36
C ILE A 254 5.74 1.68 -4.53
N GLU A 255 6.86 1.37 -5.17
CA GLU A 255 8.17 1.29 -4.52
C GLU A 255 9.07 2.35 -5.16
N TYR A 256 9.52 3.30 -4.37
CA TYR A 256 10.47 4.33 -4.77
C TYR A 256 11.77 4.15 -4.01
N GLU A 257 12.84 3.92 -4.75
CA GLU A 257 14.17 3.63 -4.24
C GLU A 257 15.15 4.69 -4.70
N GLU A 258 15.92 5.23 -3.78
CA GLU A 258 17.04 6.14 -4.06
C GLU A 258 18.33 5.60 -3.45
N GLN A 259 19.36 5.54 -4.30
CA GLN A 259 20.71 5.16 -3.90
C GLN A 259 21.68 6.30 -4.27
N PRO A 260 22.18 7.07 -3.29
CA PRO A 260 23.15 8.13 -3.54
C PRO A 260 24.45 7.63 -4.17
N ALA A 261 25.01 8.39 -5.09
CA ALA A 261 26.32 8.12 -5.67
C ALA A 261 27.47 8.41 -4.68
N THR A 262 27.24 9.28 -3.70
CA THR A 262 28.24 9.69 -2.71
C THR A 262 28.18 8.78 -1.50
N VAL A 263 29.36 8.24 -1.13
CA VAL A 263 29.53 7.41 0.06
C VAL A 263 29.19 8.18 1.33
N GLY A 264 28.33 7.59 2.17
CA GLY A 264 27.89 8.19 3.42
C GLY A 264 26.74 9.20 3.28
N ALA A 265 26.31 9.52 2.07
CA ALA A 265 25.07 10.26 1.87
C ALA A 265 23.86 9.37 2.17
N VAL A 266 22.85 9.95 2.80
CA VAL A 266 21.59 9.28 3.17
C VAL A 266 20.46 9.97 2.42
N PRO A 267 19.62 9.24 1.68
CA PRO A 267 18.45 9.81 1.05
C PRO A 267 17.50 10.46 2.04
N ASP A 268 16.91 11.59 1.68
CA ASP A 268 15.97 12.32 2.54
C ASP A 268 14.62 11.60 2.60
N SER A 269 14.27 11.10 3.79
CA SER A 269 13.03 10.36 4.04
C SER A 269 11.80 11.21 3.75
N ALA A 270 11.75 12.45 4.22
CA ALA A 270 10.58 13.31 4.08
C ALA A 270 10.29 13.62 2.61
N GLU A 271 11.33 13.94 1.85
CA GLU A 271 11.22 14.25 0.43
C GLU A 271 10.76 13.02 -0.38
N MET A 272 11.35 11.86 -0.10
CA MET A 272 10.97 10.61 -0.79
C MET A 272 9.53 10.19 -0.47
N GLN A 273 9.11 10.25 0.80
CA GLN A 273 7.74 9.95 1.20
C GLN A 273 6.73 10.90 0.54
N ASP A 274 7.05 12.19 0.49
CA ASP A 274 6.18 13.21 -0.11
C ASP A 274 5.97 12.96 -1.60
N ARG A 275 7.04 12.64 -2.33
CA ARG A 275 6.99 12.29 -3.75
C ARG A 275 6.18 11.01 -4.01
N ALA A 276 6.42 9.95 -3.23
CA ALA A 276 5.72 8.69 -3.35
C ALA A 276 4.22 8.83 -3.05
N ARG A 277 3.84 9.59 -2.00
CA ARG A 277 2.45 9.89 -1.67
C ARG A 277 1.74 10.72 -2.75
N LYS A 278 2.41 11.68 -3.37
CA LYS A 278 1.85 12.45 -4.49
C LYS A 278 1.52 11.55 -5.67
N LEU A 279 2.41 10.62 -6.02
CA LEU A 279 2.11 9.63 -7.06
C LEU A 279 0.94 8.74 -6.65
N ALA A 280 0.90 8.26 -5.40
CA ALA A 280 -0.17 7.42 -4.90
C ALA A 280 -1.54 8.12 -4.99
N ALA A 281 -1.63 9.39 -4.60
CA ALA A 281 -2.84 10.18 -4.71
C ALA A 281 -3.30 10.33 -6.18
N GLN A 282 -2.37 10.64 -7.10
CA GLN A 282 -2.67 10.70 -8.53
C GLN A 282 -3.22 9.37 -9.07
N LEU A 283 -2.63 8.24 -8.67
CA LEU A 283 -3.10 6.92 -9.11
C LEU A 283 -4.45 6.55 -8.48
N ALA A 284 -4.71 6.94 -7.25
CA ALA A 284 -6.01 6.72 -6.59
C ALA A 284 -7.11 7.53 -7.27
N ASP A 285 -6.84 8.79 -7.62
CA ASP A 285 -7.76 9.65 -8.38
C ASP A 285 -8.07 9.05 -9.76
N ALA A 286 -7.04 8.59 -10.47
CA ALA A 286 -7.20 7.96 -11.79
C ALA A 286 -8.01 6.65 -11.73
N LEU A 287 -7.97 5.92 -10.62
CA LEU A 287 -8.82 4.73 -10.41
C LEU A 287 -10.26 5.12 -10.06
N ALA A 288 -10.48 6.30 -9.47
CA ALA A 288 -11.81 6.75 -9.07
C ALA A 288 -12.69 7.22 -10.25
N GLU A 289 -12.06 7.61 -11.38
CA GLU A 289 -12.73 8.08 -12.62
C GLU A 289 -13.35 6.92 -13.42
#